data_2e63b732d21e7e043e8b6fe908a4c47d
#
_entry.id   2e63b732d21e7e043e8b6fe908a4c47d
#
_cell.length_a   1.000
_cell.length_b   1.000
_cell.length_c   1.000
_cell.angle_alpha   90.00
_cell.angle_beta   90.00
_cell.angle_gamma   90.00
#
_symmetry.space_group_name_H-M   'P 1'
#
loop_
_entity.id
_entity.type
_entity.pdbx_description
1 polymer ?
#
loop_
_entity_poly.entity_id
_entity_poly.type
_entity_poly.pdbx_seq_one_letter_code
_entity_poly.pdbx_strand_id
1 'polypeptide(L)'
;MVLYLSIISFFAINLYQVIARKFNKTVFIIGLSTAFWLITLPTYSFDTDFLTIISKFLLSLLKLTDLFSFGVDVQALIDNLPSSINTSYLYFWIVFLYSCSSFFTLSFLLSLFSQFLSVLKIRYFNKSCNYIFSGTSDNHRKFAYQLKQTNENYKIIFTSVKLDDTLQDITALNFSRDVTYLSSKLKRAKQNHYYLLDKDITSIEKTLNLIESYGEQTTNDFIFVQDSANILENYLQRKQRTDEQLKVRLINSSRSTIYNYFFENYTYLRNIFHTKGKIVVVGDKDVAKEIVKLLLWLSQIVSHELELLIVTSSDEFENSLKYEMPAIFEPIEYETPYSIEFKKVSELSSSIVYLAIKDIQDLSSIFMDVNDFINIELANHLTQSHRSDLILAFTLSSPLLYDINISNFKNNLIDVYPLSVHYNSNLEKRALELHKKYQDKFIEQTFYNNQYNYFSSMSRALGDKYMIGHVYIDNDHKIPNTQNLINEHNRWSIYLKSEGWLYNKQKDKYKKHHHLLIPFDDLSEIEKRKDLN
;
A
#
# COMPACT_ATOMS: atom_id res chain seq x y z
N MET A 1 -35.99 -50.13 -11.00
CA MET A 1 -35.59 -49.89 -9.59
C MET A 1 -34.20 -49.30 -9.49
N VAL A 2 -33.15 -49.88 -10.05
CA VAL A 2 -31.76 -49.40 -9.97
C VAL A 2 -31.58 -47.96 -10.51
N LEU A 3 -32.15 -47.66 -11.67
CA LEU A 3 -32.12 -46.31 -12.23
C LEU A 3 -32.72 -45.26 -11.28
N TYR A 4 -33.90 -45.58 -10.73
CA TYR A 4 -34.54 -44.65 -9.79
C TYR A 4 -33.77 -44.48 -8.49
N LEU A 5 -33.15 -45.53 -7.96
CA LEU A 5 -32.31 -45.46 -6.78
C LEU A 5 -31.06 -44.59 -7.05
N SER A 6 -30.44 -44.75 -8.21
CA SER A 6 -29.30 -43.93 -8.63
C SER A 6 -29.67 -42.44 -8.76
N ILE A 7 -30.78 -42.16 -9.43
CA ILE A 7 -31.28 -40.78 -9.58
C ILE A 7 -31.61 -40.16 -8.22
N ILE A 8 -32.37 -40.88 -7.39
CA ILE A 8 -32.78 -40.41 -6.08
C ILE A 8 -31.54 -40.15 -5.20
N SER A 9 -30.56 -41.08 -5.18
CA SER A 9 -29.35 -40.91 -4.38
C SER A 9 -28.54 -39.68 -4.82
N PHE A 10 -28.38 -39.46 -6.12
CA PHE A 10 -27.72 -38.30 -6.64
C PHE A 10 -28.38 -36.99 -6.20
N PHE A 11 -29.70 -36.90 -6.39
CA PHE A 11 -30.44 -35.70 -5.99
C PHE A 11 -30.51 -35.51 -4.48
N ALA A 12 -30.71 -36.59 -3.69
CA ALA A 12 -30.78 -36.52 -2.24
C ALA A 12 -29.46 -36.01 -1.64
N ILE A 13 -28.32 -36.55 -2.10
CA ILE A 13 -27.00 -36.12 -1.62
C ILE A 13 -26.71 -34.66 -2.03
N ASN A 14 -27.13 -34.24 -3.22
CA ASN A 14 -26.89 -32.88 -3.71
C ASN A 14 -27.99 -31.88 -3.30
N LEU A 15 -29.17 -32.32 -2.81
CA LEU A 15 -30.27 -31.44 -2.41
C LEU A 15 -29.84 -30.47 -1.30
N TYR A 16 -29.02 -30.93 -0.36
CA TYR A 16 -28.45 -30.09 0.69
C TYR A 16 -27.70 -28.88 0.14
N GLN A 17 -26.95 -29.04 -0.96
CA GLN A 17 -26.20 -27.94 -1.58
C GLN A 17 -27.13 -26.87 -2.19
N VAL A 18 -28.25 -27.33 -2.77
CA VAL A 18 -29.25 -26.43 -3.34
C VAL A 18 -29.94 -25.63 -2.23
N ILE A 19 -30.30 -26.28 -1.13
CA ILE A 19 -30.95 -25.64 0.03
C ILE A 19 -29.99 -24.64 0.70
N ALA A 20 -28.74 -25.05 0.90
CA ALA A 20 -27.72 -24.22 1.53
C ALA A 20 -27.21 -23.09 0.63
N ARG A 21 -27.60 -23.03 -0.65
CA ARG A 21 -27.09 -22.10 -1.67
C ARG A 21 -25.56 -22.06 -1.72
N LYS A 22 -24.90 -23.15 -1.34
CA LYS A 22 -23.44 -23.24 -1.28
C LYS A 22 -22.96 -24.52 -1.92
N PHE A 23 -22.28 -24.40 -3.08
CA PHE A 23 -21.71 -25.54 -3.79
C PHE A 23 -20.50 -26.10 -3.05
N ASN A 24 -20.57 -27.40 -2.67
CA ASN A 24 -19.46 -28.13 -2.09
C ASN A 24 -19.00 -29.24 -3.04
N LYS A 25 -17.79 -29.10 -3.56
CA LYS A 25 -17.20 -30.03 -4.53
C LYS A 25 -17.14 -31.47 -4.02
N THR A 26 -16.81 -31.68 -2.75
CA THR A 26 -16.71 -33.01 -2.13
C THR A 26 -18.07 -33.71 -2.09
N VAL A 27 -19.12 -32.99 -1.68
CA VAL A 27 -20.49 -33.53 -1.65
C VAL A 27 -20.96 -33.91 -3.04
N PHE A 28 -20.65 -33.09 -4.05
CA PHE A 28 -21.00 -33.38 -5.44
C PHE A 28 -20.29 -34.64 -5.97
N ILE A 29 -18.98 -34.81 -5.69
CA ILE A 29 -18.23 -36.02 -6.05
C ILE A 29 -18.83 -37.27 -5.38
N ILE A 30 -19.17 -37.19 -4.09
CA ILE A 30 -19.81 -38.28 -3.37
C ILE A 30 -21.15 -38.66 -4.03
N GLY A 31 -21.95 -37.66 -4.39
CA GLY A 31 -23.22 -37.89 -5.10
C GLY A 31 -23.05 -38.59 -6.44
N LEU A 32 -22.10 -38.12 -7.27
CA LEU A 32 -21.74 -38.74 -8.54
C LEU A 32 -21.27 -40.19 -8.38
N SER A 33 -20.32 -40.39 -7.46
CA SER A 33 -19.73 -41.71 -7.19
C SER A 33 -20.79 -42.70 -6.72
N THR A 34 -21.64 -42.29 -5.78
CA THR A 34 -22.72 -43.15 -5.24
C THR A 34 -23.73 -43.51 -6.34
N ALA A 35 -24.14 -42.52 -7.14
CA ALA A 35 -25.11 -42.77 -8.22
C ALA A 35 -24.53 -43.72 -9.29
N PHE A 36 -23.28 -43.56 -9.69
CA PHE A 36 -22.62 -44.45 -10.64
C PHE A 36 -22.39 -45.85 -10.07
N TRP A 37 -21.96 -45.94 -8.81
CA TRP A 37 -21.76 -47.22 -8.14
C TRP A 37 -23.06 -48.04 -8.06
N LEU A 38 -24.19 -47.42 -7.74
CA LEU A 38 -25.48 -48.11 -7.71
C LEU A 38 -25.87 -48.69 -9.07
N ILE A 39 -25.47 -48.04 -10.19
CA ILE A 39 -25.75 -48.57 -11.54
C ILE A 39 -24.81 -49.75 -11.87
N THR A 40 -23.58 -49.69 -11.45
CA THR A 40 -22.57 -50.73 -11.76
C THR A 40 -22.74 -51.97 -10.86
N LEU A 41 -23.33 -51.85 -9.70
CA LEU A 41 -23.49 -52.93 -8.75
C LEU A 41 -24.20 -54.19 -9.34
N PRO A 42 -25.27 -54.09 -10.16
CA PRO A 42 -25.94 -55.23 -10.77
C PRO A 42 -25.12 -55.99 -11.82
N THR A 43 -24.01 -55.41 -12.32
CA THR A 43 -23.12 -56.13 -13.25
C THR A 43 -22.29 -57.23 -12.57
N TYR A 44 -22.31 -57.26 -11.24
CA TYR A 44 -21.62 -58.25 -10.44
C TYR A 44 -22.65 -59.25 -9.88
N SER A 45 -22.58 -60.52 -10.31
CA SER A 45 -23.33 -61.59 -9.65
C SER A 45 -22.70 -61.90 -8.30
N PHE A 46 -23.49 -61.80 -7.23
CA PHE A 46 -23.02 -62.16 -5.87
C PHE A 46 -23.30 -63.64 -5.61
N ASP A 47 -22.23 -64.42 -5.50
CA ASP A 47 -22.30 -65.82 -5.05
C ASP A 47 -22.38 -65.87 -3.52
N THR A 48 -22.63 -67.07 -2.98
CA THR A 48 -22.83 -67.29 -1.54
C THR A 48 -21.51 -67.28 -0.73
N ASP A 49 -20.36 -67.28 -1.40
CA ASP A 49 -19.08 -67.27 -0.72
C ASP A 49 -18.63 -65.85 -0.31
N PHE A 50 -18.31 -65.71 0.97
CA PHE A 50 -18.00 -64.43 1.61
C PHE A 50 -16.78 -63.73 0.96
N LEU A 51 -15.72 -64.45 0.61
CA LEU A 51 -14.53 -63.88 -0.03
C LEU A 51 -14.84 -63.39 -1.44
N THR A 52 -15.70 -64.10 -2.18
CA THR A 52 -16.15 -63.70 -3.50
C THR A 52 -17.02 -62.46 -3.43
N ILE A 53 -17.85 -62.29 -2.42
CA ILE A 53 -18.64 -61.09 -2.20
C ILE A 53 -17.74 -59.89 -1.95
N ILE A 54 -16.73 -60.00 -1.05
CA ILE A 54 -15.79 -58.94 -0.77
C ILE A 54 -14.97 -58.55 -2.01
N SER A 55 -14.48 -59.52 -2.76
CA SER A 55 -13.68 -59.25 -3.95
C SER A 55 -14.48 -58.52 -5.03
N LYS A 56 -15.73 -58.94 -5.27
CA LYS A 56 -16.64 -58.27 -6.22
C LYS A 56 -17.04 -56.89 -5.74
N PHE A 57 -17.25 -56.68 -4.44
CA PHE A 57 -17.49 -55.37 -3.86
C PHE A 57 -16.30 -54.43 -4.07
N LEU A 58 -15.06 -54.90 -3.81
CA LEU A 58 -13.87 -54.12 -4.06
C LEU A 58 -13.68 -53.79 -5.55
N LEU A 59 -13.97 -54.74 -6.44
CA LEU A 59 -13.93 -54.52 -7.88
C LEU A 59 -14.98 -53.46 -8.30
N SER A 60 -16.15 -53.46 -7.69
CA SER A 60 -17.17 -52.43 -7.97
C SER A 60 -16.74 -51.03 -7.53
N LEU A 61 -15.98 -50.94 -6.42
CA LEU A 61 -15.36 -49.68 -5.99
C LEU A 61 -14.24 -49.22 -6.93
N LEU A 62 -13.42 -50.14 -7.44
CA LEU A 62 -12.39 -49.83 -8.42
C LEU A 62 -12.97 -49.28 -9.73
N LYS A 63 -14.15 -49.75 -10.14
CA LYS A 63 -14.86 -49.16 -11.30
C LYS A 63 -15.19 -47.68 -11.16
N LEU A 64 -15.24 -47.15 -9.94
CA LEU A 64 -15.40 -45.72 -9.73
C LEU A 64 -14.19 -44.91 -10.23
N THR A 65 -13.00 -45.50 -10.25
CA THR A 65 -11.83 -44.83 -10.80
C THR A 65 -11.96 -44.57 -12.30
N ASP A 66 -12.62 -45.49 -13.02
CA ASP A 66 -12.86 -45.37 -14.46
C ASP A 66 -13.74 -44.15 -14.77
N LEU A 67 -14.70 -43.84 -13.87
CA LEU A 67 -15.58 -42.67 -14.00
C LEU A 67 -14.80 -41.35 -14.08
N PHE A 68 -13.71 -41.25 -13.32
CA PHE A 68 -12.91 -40.03 -13.22
C PHE A 68 -11.63 -40.05 -14.09
N SER A 69 -11.24 -41.23 -14.60
CA SER A 69 -10.05 -41.41 -15.46
C SER A 69 -10.34 -41.39 -16.97
N PHE A 70 -11.57 -41.08 -17.37
CA PHE A 70 -12.07 -41.16 -18.75
C PHE A 70 -12.05 -42.59 -19.31
N GLY A 71 -12.04 -43.59 -18.44
CA GLY A 71 -11.92 -45.00 -18.81
C GLY A 71 -13.25 -45.76 -18.93
N VAL A 72 -14.42 -45.09 -18.78
CA VAL A 72 -15.72 -45.77 -18.87
C VAL A 72 -16.07 -46.08 -20.30
N ASP A 73 -16.06 -47.36 -20.64
CA ASP A 73 -16.72 -47.85 -21.86
C ASP A 73 -18.23 -47.97 -21.56
N VAL A 74 -18.97 -46.96 -21.99
CA VAL A 74 -20.41 -46.86 -21.73
C VAL A 74 -21.17 -47.99 -22.44
N GLN A 75 -20.73 -48.39 -23.63
CA GLN A 75 -21.37 -49.46 -24.42
C GLN A 75 -21.16 -50.81 -23.73
N ALA A 76 -19.91 -51.14 -23.39
CA ALA A 76 -19.61 -52.38 -22.67
C ALA A 76 -20.30 -52.47 -21.30
N LEU A 77 -20.46 -51.34 -20.61
CA LEU A 77 -21.19 -51.30 -19.32
C LEU A 77 -22.68 -51.63 -19.55
N ILE A 78 -23.29 -51.10 -20.57
CA ILE A 78 -24.73 -51.33 -20.90
C ILE A 78 -24.95 -52.75 -21.34
N ASP A 79 -24.07 -53.30 -22.19
CA ASP A 79 -24.18 -54.68 -22.71
C ASP A 79 -24.05 -55.72 -21.58
N ASN A 80 -23.37 -55.42 -20.51
CA ASN A 80 -23.23 -56.26 -19.34
C ASN A 80 -24.38 -56.11 -18.30
N LEU A 81 -25.31 -55.19 -18.52
CA LEU A 81 -26.46 -55.02 -17.65
C LEU A 81 -27.58 -56.02 -18.03
N PRO A 82 -28.32 -56.55 -17.03
CA PRO A 82 -29.47 -57.40 -17.32
C PRO A 82 -30.47 -56.71 -18.24
N SER A 83 -30.98 -57.43 -19.24
CA SER A 83 -31.91 -56.91 -20.27
C SER A 83 -33.17 -56.23 -19.68
N SER A 84 -33.57 -56.64 -18.48
CA SER A 84 -34.70 -56.03 -17.73
C SER A 84 -34.42 -54.60 -17.23
N ILE A 85 -33.14 -54.17 -17.26
CA ILE A 85 -32.68 -52.84 -16.73
C ILE A 85 -32.23 -51.96 -17.91
N ASN A 86 -31.88 -52.53 -19.04
CA ASN A 86 -31.35 -51.82 -20.21
C ASN A 86 -32.46 -51.02 -20.89
N THR A 87 -32.50 -49.71 -20.65
CA THR A 87 -33.46 -48.77 -21.23
C THR A 87 -32.72 -47.54 -21.76
N SER A 88 -33.32 -46.85 -22.74
CA SER A 88 -32.79 -45.61 -23.28
C SER A 88 -32.57 -44.53 -22.19
N TYR A 89 -33.41 -44.53 -21.15
CA TYR A 89 -33.25 -43.63 -19.99
C TYR A 89 -32.03 -43.95 -19.17
N LEU A 90 -31.66 -45.23 -19.01
CA LEU A 90 -30.46 -45.64 -18.32
C LEU A 90 -29.21 -45.23 -19.08
N TYR A 91 -29.22 -45.42 -20.42
CA TYR A 91 -28.16 -44.98 -21.30
C TYR A 91 -27.90 -43.46 -21.15
N PHE A 92 -28.98 -42.67 -21.23
CA PHE A 92 -28.90 -41.23 -21.06
C PHE A 92 -28.33 -40.87 -19.69
N TRP A 93 -28.77 -41.52 -18.62
CA TRP A 93 -28.32 -41.27 -17.25
C TRP A 93 -26.84 -41.62 -17.04
N ILE A 94 -26.35 -42.71 -17.59
CA ILE A 94 -24.93 -43.09 -17.53
C ILE A 94 -24.06 -42.06 -18.27
N VAL A 95 -24.47 -41.66 -19.48
CA VAL A 95 -23.78 -40.64 -20.26
C VAL A 95 -23.76 -39.31 -19.49
N PHE A 96 -24.86 -38.94 -18.85
CA PHE A 96 -24.92 -37.74 -18.01
C PHE A 96 -23.93 -37.81 -16.84
N LEU A 97 -23.90 -38.88 -16.06
CA LEU A 97 -22.97 -39.04 -14.93
C LEU A 97 -21.51 -39.02 -15.41
N TYR A 98 -21.23 -39.69 -16.50
CA TYR A 98 -19.89 -39.70 -17.11
C TYR A 98 -19.47 -38.31 -17.60
N SER A 99 -20.34 -37.58 -18.26
CA SER A 99 -20.08 -36.23 -18.71
C SER A 99 -19.82 -35.29 -17.54
N CYS A 100 -20.60 -35.38 -16.46
CA CYS A 100 -20.40 -34.59 -15.25
C CYS A 100 -19.05 -34.91 -14.59
N SER A 101 -18.67 -36.19 -14.48
CA SER A 101 -17.39 -36.60 -13.89
C SER A 101 -16.20 -36.17 -14.73
N SER A 102 -16.30 -36.30 -16.04
CA SER A 102 -15.28 -35.86 -17.02
C SER A 102 -15.04 -34.36 -16.93
N PHE A 103 -16.12 -33.59 -16.87
CA PHE A 103 -16.05 -32.13 -16.68
C PHE A 103 -15.39 -31.75 -15.34
N PHE A 104 -15.71 -32.52 -14.30
CA PHE A 104 -15.14 -32.31 -12.97
C PHE A 104 -13.64 -32.63 -12.92
N THR A 105 -13.24 -33.76 -13.53
CA THR A 105 -11.83 -34.17 -13.63
C THR A 105 -11.04 -33.15 -14.44
N LEU A 106 -11.57 -32.71 -15.57
CA LEU A 106 -10.94 -31.65 -16.37
C LEU A 106 -10.81 -30.34 -15.57
N SER A 107 -11.86 -29.95 -14.85
CA SER A 107 -11.84 -28.76 -13.98
C SER A 107 -10.79 -28.90 -12.85
N PHE A 108 -10.65 -30.09 -12.28
CA PHE A 108 -9.61 -30.37 -11.27
C PHE A 108 -8.20 -30.28 -11.88
N LEU A 109 -7.97 -30.90 -13.03
CA LEU A 109 -6.69 -30.79 -13.75
C LEU A 109 -6.38 -29.33 -14.11
N LEU A 110 -7.34 -28.59 -14.63
CA LEU A 110 -7.17 -27.16 -14.90
C LEU A 110 -6.87 -26.36 -13.64
N SER A 111 -7.43 -26.77 -12.49
CA SER A 111 -7.12 -26.15 -11.19
C SER A 111 -5.68 -26.43 -10.73
N LEU A 112 -5.15 -27.63 -10.95
CA LEU A 112 -3.74 -27.94 -10.69
C LEU A 112 -2.78 -27.10 -11.56
N PHE A 113 -3.21 -26.82 -12.80
CA PHE A 113 -2.46 -25.95 -13.70
C PHE A 113 -2.83 -24.46 -13.59
N SER A 114 -3.71 -24.07 -12.68
CA SER A 114 -4.20 -22.69 -12.55
C SER A 114 -3.07 -21.69 -12.31
N GLN A 115 -2.06 -22.06 -11.53
CA GLN A 115 -0.88 -21.23 -11.30
C GLN A 115 -0.05 -21.05 -12.58
N PHE A 116 0.14 -22.16 -13.33
CA PHE A 116 0.83 -22.12 -14.61
C PHE A 116 0.05 -21.28 -15.63
N LEU A 117 -1.28 -21.44 -15.71
CA LEU A 117 -2.15 -20.62 -16.55
C LEU A 117 -2.15 -19.15 -16.13
N SER A 118 -2.07 -18.87 -14.82
CA SER A 118 -1.94 -17.50 -14.32
C SER A 118 -0.63 -16.86 -14.77
N VAL A 119 0.49 -17.58 -14.68
CA VAL A 119 1.80 -17.12 -15.18
C VAL A 119 1.74 -16.88 -16.68
N LEU A 120 1.13 -17.80 -17.45
CA LEU A 120 0.94 -17.64 -18.90
C LEU A 120 0.07 -16.42 -19.22
N LYS A 121 -1.04 -16.22 -18.50
CA LYS A 121 -1.89 -15.03 -18.64
C LYS A 121 -1.12 -13.75 -18.38
N ILE A 122 -0.30 -13.72 -17.33
CA ILE A 122 0.53 -12.55 -17.02
C ILE A 122 1.55 -12.30 -18.13
N ARG A 123 2.17 -13.35 -18.66
CA ARG A 123 3.27 -13.26 -19.62
C ARG A 123 2.83 -12.95 -21.05
N TYR A 124 1.73 -13.54 -21.50
CA TYR A 124 1.33 -13.50 -22.94
C TYR A 124 0.16 -12.55 -23.22
N PHE A 125 -0.75 -12.33 -22.28
CA PHE A 125 -1.85 -11.38 -22.49
C PHE A 125 -1.42 -9.97 -22.04
N ASN A 126 -0.74 -9.30 -22.92
CA ASN A 126 0.04 -8.10 -22.68
C ASN A 126 -0.79 -6.85 -22.37
N LYS A 127 -0.56 -6.30 -21.19
CA LYS A 127 -0.65 -4.88 -20.89
C LYS A 127 0.77 -4.33 -20.71
N SER A 128 0.94 -3.01 -20.82
CA SER A 128 2.26 -2.37 -20.83
C SER A 128 3.01 -2.48 -19.49
N CYS A 129 2.30 -2.60 -18.36
CA CYS A 129 2.88 -2.64 -17.02
C CYS A 129 2.15 -3.64 -16.11
N ASN A 130 2.90 -4.28 -15.21
CA ASN A 130 2.38 -5.11 -14.13
C ASN A 130 2.64 -4.41 -12.79
N TYR A 131 1.58 -4.26 -11.99
CA TYR A 131 1.65 -3.79 -10.60
C TYR A 131 1.48 -4.99 -9.68
N ILE A 132 2.53 -5.33 -8.95
CA ILE A 132 2.66 -6.58 -8.20
C ILE A 132 2.77 -6.26 -6.73
N PHE A 133 1.79 -6.70 -5.96
CA PHE A 133 1.69 -6.46 -4.52
C PHE A 133 2.11 -7.71 -3.75
N SER A 134 2.99 -7.55 -2.76
CA SER A 134 3.55 -8.67 -1.97
C SER A 134 2.60 -9.23 -0.91
N GLY A 135 1.41 -8.67 -0.76
CA GLY A 135 0.42 -9.06 0.23
C GLY A 135 -0.92 -8.37 -0.02
N THR A 136 -1.85 -8.52 0.92
CA THR A 136 -3.21 -7.94 0.86
C THR A 136 -3.54 -7.07 2.06
N SER A 137 -2.55 -6.46 2.70
CA SER A 137 -2.79 -5.48 3.75
C SER A 137 -3.66 -4.33 3.22
N ASP A 138 -4.27 -3.58 4.12
CA ASP A 138 -5.12 -2.44 3.77
C ASP A 138 -4.39 -1.44 2.87
N ASN A 139 -3.10 -1.23 3.09
CA ASN A 139 -2.27 -0.36 2.26
C ASN A 139 -2.21 -0.84 0.80
N HIS A 140 -1.98 -2.15 0.60
CA HIS A 140 -1.95 -2.74 -0.74
C HIS A 140 -3.30 -2.66 -1.43
N ARG A 141 -4.40 -2.96 -0.71
CA ARG A 141 -5.78 -2.94 -1.27
C ARG A 141 -6.18 -1.53 -1.69
N LYS A 142 -5.98 -0.55 -0.82
CA LYS A 142 -6.32 0.86 -1.09
C LYS A 142 -5.56 1.40 -2.29
N PHE A 143 -4.26 1.15 -2.35
CA PHE A 143 -3.43 1.56 -3.47
C PHE A 143 -3.85 0.88 -4.78
N ALA A 144 -4.13 -0.43 -4.76
CA ALA A 144 -4.62 -1.15 -5.93
C ALA A 144 -5.99 -0.64 -6.41
N TYR A 145 -6.89 -0.27 -5.50
CA TYR A 145 -8.18 0.32 -5.82
C TYR A 145 -8.04 1.67 -6.53
N GLN A 146 -7.17 2.55 -6.04
CA GLN A 146 -6.88 3.83 -6.68
C GLN A 146 -6.27 3.64 -8.07
N LEU A 147 -5.35 2.70 -8.23
CA LEU A 147 -4.81 2.35 -9.55
C LEU A 147 -5.91 1.94 -10.53
N LYS A 148 -6.90 1.18 -10.08
CA LYS A 148 -8.04 0.78 -10.94
C LYS A 148 -8.79 1.98 -11.50
N GLN A 149 -8.88 3.08 -10.75
CA GLN A 149 -9.61 4.28 -11.18
C GLN A 149 -8.87 5.10 -12.25
N THR A 150 -7.56 4.89 -12.44
CA THR A 150 -6.75 5.70 -13.38
C THR A 150 -6.92 5.34 -14.86
N ASN A 151 -7.70 4.30 -15.20
CA ASN A 151 -7.93 3.82 -16.58
C ASN A 151 -6.66 3.53 -17.40
N GLU A 152 -5.55 3.28 -16.76
CA GLU A 152 -4.30 2.96 -17.43
C GLU A 152 -4.22 1.49 -17.88
N ASN A 153 -3.38 1.20 -18.87
CA ASN A 153 -3.23 -0.12 -19.44
C ASN A 153 -2.24 -1.00 -18.64
N TYR A 154 -2.64 -1.44 -17.43
CA TYR A 154 -1.84 -2.26 -16.51
C TYR A 154 -2.58 -3.47 -15.96
N LYS A 155 -1.84 -4.38 -15.33
CA LYS A 155 -2.38 -5.53 -14.58
C LYS A 155 -2.04 -5.39 -13.11
N ILE A 156 -3.05 -5.61 -12.25
CA ILE A 156 -2.88 -5.70 -10.80
C ILE A 156 -2.76 -7.17 -10.42
N ILE A 157 -1.70 -7.51 -9.68
CA ILE A 157 -1.37 -8.86 -9.28
C ILE A 157 -1.07 -8.86 -7.77
N PHE A 158 -1.77 -9.70 -7.02
CA PHE A 158 -1.46 -9.95 -5.62
C PHE A 158 -0.73 -11.29 -5.47
N THR A 159 0.31 -11.33 -4.65
CA THR A 159 1.11 -12.53 -4.37
C THR A 159 0.91 -13.00 -2.93
N SER A 160 1.18 -14.29 -2.67
CA SER A 160 1.11 -14.91 -1.33
C SER A 160 -0.28 -14.95 -0.69
N VAL A 161 -1.35 -14.89 -1.47
CA VAL A 161 -2.72 -14.78 -0.96
C VAL A 161 -3.58 -15.91 -1.42
N LYS A 162 -4.42 -16.44 -0.51
CA LYS A 162 -5.61 -17.20 -0.89
C LYS A 162 -6.64 -16.24 -1.47
N LEU A 163 -7.37 -16.65 -2.50
CA LEU A 163 -8.46 -15.89 -3.08
C LEU A 163 -9.38 -15.35 -1.98
N ASP A 164 -9.46 -14.04 -1.92
CA ASP A 164 -10.39 -13.32 -1.05
C ASP A 164 -11.44 -12.66 -1.96
N ASP A 165 -12.71 -12.88 -1.67
CA ASP A 165 -13.82 -12.36 -2.47
C ASP A 165 -13.79 -10.82 -2.57
N THR A 166 -13.21 -10.15 -1.58
CA THR A 166 -13.05 -8.68 -1.57
C THR A 166 -12.11 -8.14 -2.65
N LEU A 167 -11.25 -8.99 -3.24
CA LEU A 167 -10.34 -8.61 -4.33
C LEU A 167 -10.96 -8.78 -5.73
N GLN A 168 -12.12 -9.43 -5.84
CA GLN A 168 -12.79 -9.65 -7.12
C GLN A 168 -13.19 -8.32 -7.80
N ASP A 169 -13.56 -7.34 -7.00
CA ASP A 169 -13.94 -6.00 -7.49
C ASP A 169 -12.78 -5.24 -8.13
N ILE A 170 -11.53 -5.60 -7.79
CA ILE A 170 -10.35 -4.93 -8.33
C ILE A 170 -9.88 -5.56 -9.67
N THR A 171 -10.53 -6.62 -10.15
CA THR A 171 -10.11 -7.39 -11.34
C THR A 171 -8.65 -7.86 -11.27
N ALA A 172 -8.16 -8.10 -10.07
CA ALA A 172 -6.80 -8.50 -9.80
C ALA A 172 -6.55 -9.98 -10.09
N LEU A 173 -5.35 -10.31 -10.50
CA LEU A 173 -4.88 -11.69 -10.57
C LEU A 173 -4.25 -12.07 -9.24
N ASN A 174 -4.67 -13.21 -8.68
CA ASN A 174 -4.07 -13.77 -7.49
C ASN A 174 -3.03 -14.82 -7.84
N PHE A 175 -1.90 -14.74 -7.16
CA PHE A 175 -0.81 -15.68 -7.30
C PHE A 175 -0.42 -16.23 -5.91
N SER A 176 -0.59 -17.53 -5.70
CA SER A 176 -0.47 -18.14 -4.37
C SER A 176 0.97 -18.27 -3.85
N ARG A 177 1.97 -18.03 -4.70
CA ARG A 177 3.38 -18.04 -4.30
C ARG A 177 3.93 -16.65 -4.10
N ASP A 178 5.11 -16.57 -3.51
CA ASP A 178 5.78 -15.33 -3.19
C ASP A 178 6.18 -14.51 -4.43
N VAL A 179 6.37 -13.21 -4.22
CA VAL A 179 6.76 -12.23 -5.24
C VAL A 179 8.09 -12.56 -5.90
N THR A 180 9.05 -13.12 -5.17
CA THR A 180 10.37 -13.54 -5.69
C THR A 180 10.26 -14.67 -6.71
N TYR A 181 9.39 -15.65 -6.46
CA TYR A 181 9.10 -16.69 -7.44
C TYR A 181 8.44 -16.13 -8.70
N LEU A 182 7.47 -15.23 -8.55
CA LEU A 182 6.79 -14.60 -9.68
C LEU A 182 7.78 -13.79 -10.52
N SER A 183 8.66 -13.01 -9.90
CA SER A 183 9.66 -12.19 -10.60
C SER A 183 10.55 -13.02 -11.53
N SER A 184 10.98 -14.22 -11.09
CA SER A 184 11.79 -15.13 -11.92
C SER A 184 11.10 -15.57 -13.20
N LYS A 185 9.75 -15.55 -13.23
CA LYS A 185 8.93 -15.91 -14.39
C LYS A 185 8.57 -14.72 -15.28
N LEU A 186 8.63 -13.50 -14.73
CA LEU A 186 8.22 -12.26 -15.41
C LEU A 186 9.37 -11.47 -16.06
N LYS A 187 10.61 -11.85 -15.85
CA LYS A 187 11.83 -11.13 -16.32
C LYS A 187 11.82 -10.67 -17.80
N ARG A 188 10.86 -11.12 -18.60
CA ARG A 188 10.70 -10.72 -20.02
C ARG A 188 9.48 -9.80 -20.25
N ALA A 189 8.73 -9.43 -19.23
CA ALA A 189 7.65 -8.45 -19.34
C ALA A 189 8.23 -7.04 -19.55
N LYS A 190 7.44 -6.14 -20.17
CA LYS A 190 7.94 -4.81 -20.55
C LYS A 190 8.31 -3.95 -19.35
N GLN A 191 7.54 -4.00 -18.26
CA GLN A 191 7.81 -3.27 -17.02
C GLN A 191 7.05 -3.92 -15.85
N ASN A 192 7.73 -4.11 -14.71
CA ASN A 192 7.13 -4.62 -13.49
C ASN A 192 7.38 -3.65 -12.33
N HIS A 193 6.33 -3.32 -11.60
CA HIS A 193 6.37 -2.51 -10.40
C HIS A 193 5.99 -3.37 -9.21
N TYR A 194 6.93 -3.60 -8.30
CA TYR A 194 6.76 -4.39 -7.10
C TYR A 194 6.48 -3.48 -5.91
N TYR A 195 5.38 -3.72 -5.20
CA TYR A 195 4.95 -2.95 -4.04
C TYR A 195 5.04 -3.79 -2.77
N LEU A 196 5.95 -3.43 -1.88
CA LEU A 196 6.18 -4.03 -0.57
C LEU A 196 5.91 -2.97 0.49
N LEU A 197 4.62 -2.73 0.76
CA LEU A 197 4.15 -1.58 1.54
C LEU A 197 3.96 -1.88 3.03
N ASP A 198 4.22 -3.12 3.47
CA ASP A 198 4.15 -3.48 4.88
C ASP A 198 5.41 -3.02 5.61
N LYS A 199 5.23 -2.46 6.83
CA LYS A 199 6.33 -1.99 7.69
C LYS A 199 6.92 -3.15 8.50
N ASP A 200 7.36 -4.20 7.84
CA ASP A 200 7.86 -5.41 8.47
C ASP A 200 9.20 -5.88 7.86
N ILE A 201 9.90 -6.71 8.62
CA ILE A 201 11.19 -7.27 8.19
C ILE A 201 11.03 -8.18 6.96
N THR A 202 9.85 -8.79 6.78
CA THR A 202 9.60 -9.70 5.66
C THR A 202 9.56 -8.96 4.33
N SER A 203 9.07 -7.73 4.31
CA SER A 203 9.12 -6.84 3.13
C SER A 203 10.56 -6.47 2.76
N ILE A 204 11.41 -6.24 3.75
CA ILE A 204 12.83 -5.97 3.55
C ILE A 204 13.53 -7.21 2.98
N GLU A 205 13.32 -8.40 3.57
CA GLU A 205 13.88 -9.66 3.08
C GLU A 205 13.45 -9.98 1.64
N LYS A 206 12.16 -9.82 1.32
CA LYS A 206 11.67 -9.99 -0.05
C LYS A 206 12.33 -9.01 -1.02
N THR A 207 12.56 -7.78 -0.60
CA THR A 207 13.25 -6.77 -1.41
C THR A 207 14.69 -7.18 -1.69
N LEU A 208 15.43 -7.62 -0.67
CA LEU A 208 16.80 -8.12 -0.84
C LEU A 208 16.84 -9.30 -1.79
N ASN A 209 15.94 -10.27 -1.63
CA ASN A 209 15.84 -11.44 -2.51
C ASN A 209 15.50 -11.02 -3.96
N LEU A 210 14.64 -10.03 -4.17
CA LEU A 210 14.38 -9.48 -5.49
C LEU A 210 15.65 -8.86 -6.09
N ILE A 211 16.34 -8.01 -5.35
CA ILE A 211 17.58 -7.38 -5.79
C ILE A 211 18.62 -8.42 -6.20
N GLU A 212 18.82 -9.45 -5.36
CA GLU A 212 19.75 -10.55 -5.66
C GLU A 212 19.32 -11.36 -6.90
N SER A 213 18.02 -11.62 -7.04
CA SER A 213 17.49 -12.38 -8.19
C SER A 213 17.68 -11.67 -9.53
N TYR A 214 17.68 -10.34 -9.54
CA TYR A 214 17.96 -9.55 -10.73
C TYR A 214 19.46 -9.38 -10.97
N GLY A 215 20.28 -9.36 -9.91
CA GLY A 215 21.72 -9.15 -10.00
C GLY A 215 22.07 -7.85 -10.75
N GLU A 216 22.95 -7.95 -11.74
CA GLU A 216 23.42 -6.83 -12.57
C GLU A 216 22.61 -6.70 -13.90
N GLN A 217 21.51 -7.43 -14.06
CA GLN A 217 20.72 -7.39 -15.29
C GLN A 217 20.12 -6.00 -15.50
N THR A 218 20.18 -5.51 -16.74
CA THR A 218 19.47 -4.29 -17.14
C THR A 218 17.96 -4.54 -17.16
N THR A 219 17.19 -3.65 -16.57
CA THR A 219 15.73 -3.74 -16.48
C THR A 219 15.10 -2.37 -16.28
N ASN A 220 13.83 -2.25 -16.68
CA ASN A 220 13.02 -1.08 -16.38
C ASN A 220 12.08 -1.32 -15.18
N ASP A 221 12.32 -2.34 -14.38
CA ASP A 221 11.50 -2.72 -13.27
C ASP A 221 11.79 -1.87 -12.03
N PHE A 222 10.76 -1.69 -11.19
CA PHE A 222 10.81 -0.90 -9.96
C PHE A 222 10.40 -1.72 -8.75
N ILE A 223 11.05 -1.47 -7.63
CA ILE A 223 10.58 -1.89 -6.30
C ILE A 223 10.24 -0.63 -5.51
N PHE A 224 9.05 -0.61 -4.94
CA PHE A 224 8.59 0.38 -3.98
C PHE A 224 8.49 -0.32 -2.62
N VAL A 225 9.29 0.12 -1.66
CA VAL A 225 9.40 -0.53 -0.35
C VAL A 225 9.41 0.48 0.77
N GLN A 226 8.71 0.14 1.85
CA GLN A 226 8.71 0.93 3.07
C GLN A 226 9.87 0.48 3.97
N ASP A 227 10.86 1.37 4.17
CA ASP A 227 12.03 1.12 5.01
C ASP A 227 12.02 2.06 6.23
N SER A 228 11.35 1.64 7.28
CA SER A 228 11.22 2.44 8.51
C SER A 228 12.48 2.41 9.39
N ALA A 229 13.37 1.45 9.19
CA ALA A 229 14.56 1.25 10.00
C ALA A 229 15.88 1.59 9.27
N ASN A 230 15.81 2.15 8.06
CA ASN A 230 16.94 2.50 7.20
C ASN A 230 17.88 1.31 6.89
N ILE A 231 17.36 0.08 6.95
CA ILE A 231 18.14 -1.13 6.70
C ILE A 231 18.51 -1.23 5.21
N LEU A 232 17.53 -1.04 4.34
CA LEU A 232 17.72 -1.06 2.89
C LEU A 232 18.53 0.13 2.42
N GLU A 233 18.32 1.32 2.99
CA GLU A 233 19.11 2.50 2.66
C GLU A 233 20.60 2.24 2.87
N ASN A 234 20.98 1.72 4.04
CA ASN A 234 22.37 1.37 4.35
C ASN A 234 22.94 0.31 3.40
N TYR A 235 22.13 -0.69 3.05
CA TYR A 235 22.53 -1.72 2.08
C TYR A 235 22.75 -1.13 0.68
N LEU A 236 21.81 -0.32 0.18
CA LEU A 236 21.84 0.24 -1.17
C LEU A 236 22.96 1.26 -1.34
N GLN A 237 23.28 2.05 -0.30
CA GLN A 237 24.40 2.98 -0.32
C GLN A 237 25.76 2.28 -0.46
N ARG A 238 25.91 1.06 0.07
CA ARG A 238 27.14 0.26 -0.08
C ARG A 238 27.25 -0.39 -1.46
N LYS A 239 26.13 -0.67 -2.10
CA LYS A 239 26.04 -1.28 -3.43
C LYS A 239 25.82 -0.18 -4.46
N GLN A 240 26.87 0.38 -5.02
CA GLN A 240 26.76 1.37 -6.12
C GLN A 240 25.99 0.76 -7.29
N ARG A 241 24.75 1.19 -7.50
CA ARG A 241 23.87 0.70 -8.56
C ARG A 241 23.72 1.76 -9.65
N THR A 242 23.58 1.30 -10.90
CA THR A 242 23.34 2.16 -12.07
C THR A 242 21.84 2.31 -12.33
N ASP A 243 21.45 3.31 -13.11
CA ASP A 243 20.06 3.55 -13.50
C ASP A 243 19.49 2.49 -14.45
N GLU A 244 20.35 1.66 -15.03
CA GLU A 244 19.95 0.56 -15.91
C GLU A 244 19.54 -0.72 -15.16
N GLN A 245 19.86 -0.81 -13.87
CA GLN A 245 19.52 -1.95 -13.02
C GLN A 245 18.13 -1.78 -12.41
N LEU A 246 17.65 -2.85 -11.72
CA LEU A 246 16.40 -2.83 -10.95
C LEU A 246 16.35 -1.61 -10.04
N LYS A 247 15.35 -0.75 -10.23
CA LYS A 247 15.21 0.51 -9.52
C LYS A 247 14.53 0.29 -8.17
N VAL A 248 15.16 0.76 -7.10
CA VAL A 248 14.60 0.64 -5.75
C VAL A 248 14.25 2.05 -5.25
N ARG A 249 12.98 2.23 -4.87
CA ARG A 249 12.46 3.46 -4.27
C ARG A 249 12.08 3.21 -2.83
N LEU A 250 12.77 3.87 -1.91
CA LEU A 250 12.43 3.85 -0.49
C LEU A 250 11.27 4.82 -0.23
N ILE A 251 10.22 4.33 0.39
CA ILE A 251 8.99 5.09 0.63
C ILE A 251 8.85 5.38 2.13
N ASN A 252 8.50 6.61 2.47
CA ASN A 252 7.85 6.99 3.71
C ASN A 252 6.48 7.57 3.36
N SER A 253 5.44 6.73 3.42
CA SER A 253 4.10 7.11 2.96
C SER A 253 3.51 8.28 3.75
N SER A 254 3.67 8.31 5.09
CA SER A 254 3.13 9.38 5.93
C SER A 254 3.75 10.73 5.59
N ARG A 255 5.08 10.79 5.49
CA ARG A 255 5.81 12.01 5.12
C ARG A 255 5.48 12.47 3.71
N SER A 256 5.52 11.55 2.74
CA SER A 256 5.21 11.89 1.35
C SER A 256 3.78 12.39 1.18
N THR A 257 2.82 11.81 1.91
CA THR A 257 1.43 12.27 1.95
C THR A 257 1.35 13.73 2.38
N ILE A 258 1.95 14.07 3.52
CA ILE A 258 1.87 15.43 4.08
C ILE A 258 2.59 16.43 3.18
N TYR A 259 3.77 16.10 2.67
CA TYR A 259 4.50 17.00 1.77
C TYR A 259 3.72 17.29 0.48
N ASN A 260 3.12 16.26 -0.14
CA ASN A 260 2.29 16.45 -1.32
C ASN A 260 1.01 17.21 -1.00
N TYR A 261 0.34 16.94 0.14
CA TYR A 261 -0.84 17.67 0.56
C TYR A 261 -0.55 19.17 0.71
N PHE A 262 0.51 19.55 1.39
CA PHE A 262 0.91 20.95 1.53
C PHE A 262 1.33 21.58 0.19
N PHE A 263 1.97 20.83 -0.68
CA PHE A 263 2.37 21.31 -1.99
C PHE A 263 1.17 21.58 -2.92
N GLU A 264 0.21 20.66 -2.98
CA GLU A 264 -0.96 20.78 -3.87
C GLU A 264 -1.99 21.80 -3.33
N ASN A 265 -2.13 21.91 -2.02
CA ASN A 265 -3.08 22.82 -1.37
C ASN A 265 -2.44 24.15 -0.90
N TYR A 266 -1.32 24.54 -1.50
CA TYR A 266 -0.58 25.73 -1.12
C TYR A 266 -1.46 27.00 -1.00
N THR A 267 -2.34 27.26 -1.96
CA THR A 267 -3.21 28.46 -1.96
C THR A 267 -4.14 28.53 -0.76
N TYR A 268 -4.59 27.37 -0.26
CA TYR A 268 -5.42 27.26 0.94
C TYR A 268 -4.57 27.36 2.22
N LEU A 269 -3.42 26.71 2.25
CA LEU A 269 -2.58 26.56 3.45
C LEU A 269 -1.60 27.71 3.67
N ARG A 270 -1.33 28.55 2.65
CA ARG A 270 -0.32 29.62 2.76
C ARG A 270 -0.55 30.58 3.94
N ASN A 271 -1.82 30.82 4.30
CA ASN A 271 -2.18 31.78 5.34
C ASN A 271 -1.85 31.27 6.75
N ILE A 272 -1.62 29.97 6.97
CA ILE A 272 -1.27 29.39 8.28
C ILE A 272 -0.10 30.13 8.92
N PHE A 273 0.91 30.47 8.11
CA PHE A 273 2.14 31.09 8.58
C PHE A 273 2.13 32.63 8.50
N HIS A 274 1.02 33.23 8.04
CA HIS A 274 0.86 34.70 7.96
C HIS A 274 -0.07 35.25 9.03
N THR A 275 -0.91 34.39 9.61
CA THR A 275 -1.82 34.77 10.71
C THR A 275 -1.15 34.44 12.04
N LYS A 276 -1.10 35.44 12.93
CA LYS A 276 -0.71 35.15 14.32
C LYS A 276 -1.82 34.29 14.93
N GLY A 277 -1.44 33.13 15.45
CA GLY A 277 -2.39 32.26 16.10
C GLY A 277 -1.85 30.87 16.35
N LYS A 278 -2.46 30.18 17.30
CA LYS A 278 -2.07 28.84 17.72
C LYS A 278 -2.49 27.82 16.66
N ILE A 279 -1.55 26.93 16.30
CA ILE A 279 -1.80 25.80 15.42
C ILE A 279 -1.99 24.56 16.30
N VAL A 280 -3.06 23.81 16.07
CA VAL A 280 -3.37 22.59 16.82
C VAL A 280 -3.15 21.36 15.95
N VAL A 281 -2.43 20.38 16.48
CA VAL A 281 -2.32 19.05 15.89
C VAL A 281 -2.95 18.04 16.83
N VAL A 282 -3.92 17.27 16.33
CA VAL A 282 -4.66 16.25 17.10
C VAL A 282 -4.32 14.88 16.55
N GLY A 283 -3.76 14.00 17.37
CA GLY A 283 -3.48 12.63 16.96
C GLY A 283 -2.24 12.02 17.58
N ASP A 284 -2.14 10.69 17.44
CA ASP A 284 -1.08 9.86 18.00
C ASP A 284 -0.39 9.01 16.94
N LYS A 285 -0.64 9.28 15.64
CA LYS A 285 -0.17 8.45 14.53
C LYS A 285 0.98 9.10 13.75
N ASP A 286 1.53 8.35 12.81
CA ASP A 286 2.67 8.76 12.00
C ASP A 286 2.39 10.02 11.16
N VAL A 287 1.14 10.24 10.70
CA VAL A 287 0.80 11.43 9.92
C VAL A 287 0.80 12.67 10.80
N ALA A 288 0.24 12.58 12.02
CA ALA A 288 0.32 13.68 13.00
C ALA A 288 1.78 14.05 13.31
N LYS A 289 2.65 13.05 13.48
CA LYS A 289 4.10 13.25 13.68
C LYS A 289 4.74 14.02 12.51
N GLU A 290 4.46 13.63 11.29
CA GLU A 290 5.01 14.29 10.10
C GLU A 290 4.42 15.70 9.90
N ILE A 291 3.17 15.95 10.32
CA ILE A 291 2.59 17.30 10.35
C ILE A 291 3.37 18.19 11.34
N VAL A 292 3.62 17.71 12.57
CA VAL A 292 4.41 18.45 13.57
C VAL A 292 5.78 18.81 12.99
N LYS A 293 6.51 17.83 12.45
CA LYS A 293 7.82 18.06 11.82
C LYS A 293 7.76 19.10 10.72
N LEU A 294 6.78 18.98 9.81
CA LEU A 294 6.62 19.90 8.68
C LEU A 294 6.33 21.33 9.15
N LEU A 295 5.40 21.52 10.09
CA LEU A 295 5.03 22.84 10.58
C LEU A 295 6.24 23.56 11.22
N LEU A 296 7.08 22.84 11.96
CA LEU A 296 8.28 23.39 12.59
C LEU A 296 9.25 24.02 11.59
N TRP A 297 9.59 23.29 10.51
CA TRP A 297 10.56 23.81 9.56
C TRP A 297 9.94 24.72 8.48
N LEU A 298 8.66 24.54 8.14
CA LEU A 298 8.01 25.37 7.13
C LEU A 298 7.71 26.78 7.66
N SER A 299 7.42 26.92 8.96
CA SER A 299 7.22 28.22 9.61
C SER A 299 8.44 29.15 9.50
N GLN A 300 9.65 28.61 9.36
CA GLN A 300 10.89 29.38 9.29
C GLN A 300 11.01 30.21 8.01
N ILE A 301 10.28 29.85 6.94
CA ILE A 301 10.32 30.57 5.66
C ILE A 301 9.78 31.99 5.76
N VAL A 302 8.83 32.23 6.65
CA VAL A 302 8.18 33.53 6.82
C VAL A 302 8.58 34.24 8.12
N SER A 303 9.63 33.75 8.80
CA SER A 303 10.09 34.30 10.09
C SER A 303 8.98 34.41 11.13
N HIS A 304 8.08 33.44 11.14
CA HIS A 304 6.93 33.40 12.04
C HIS A 304 7.26 32.62 13.32
N GLU A 305 6.93 33.22 14.46
CA GLU A 305 6.92 32.51 15.74
C GLU A 305 5.77 31.50 15.75
N LEU A 306 6.09 30.20 15.67
CA LEU A 306 5.11 29.13 15.66
C LEU A 306 4.65 28.80 17.08
N GLU A 307 3.35 28.93 17.35
CA GLU A 307 2.73 28.38 18.54
C GLU A 307 2.01 27.08 18.21
N LEU A 308 2.56 25.95 18.66
CA LEU A 308 2.05 24.63 18.35
C LEU A 308 1.50 23.95 19.60
N LEU A 309 0.22 23.57 19.55
CA LEU A 309 -0.43 22.75 20.56
C LEU A 309 -0.68 21.35 20.01
N ILE A 310 -0.13 20.35 20.68
CA ILE A 310 -0.32 18.94 20.32
C ILE A 310 -1.30 18.31 21.31
N VAL A 311 -2.48 17.90 20.80
CA VAL A 311 -3.50 17.19 21.59
C VAL A 311 -3.33 15.70 21.35
N THR A 312 -2.98 14.97 22.40
CA THR A 312 -2.64 13.54 22.34
C THR A 312 -3.25 12.77 23.51
N SER A 313 -3.53 11.49 23.31
CA SER A 313 -3.91 10.57 24.40
C SER A 313 -2.74 9.67 24.85
N SER A 314 -1.59 9.76 24.16
CA SER A 314 -0.47 8.84 24.33
C SER A 314 0.79 9.53 24.86
N ASP A 315 1.31 9.06 25.99
CA ASP A 315 2.65 9.44 26.48
C ASP A 315 3.76 8.93 25.54
N GLU A 316 3.52 7.81 24.89
CA GLU A 316 4.46 7.23 23.95
C GLU A 316 4.66 8.14 22.72
N PHE A 317 3.60 8.80 22.26
CA PHE A 317 3.68 9.74 21.15
C PHE A 317 4.55 10.95 21.49
N GLU A 318 4.33 11.57 22.66
CA GLU A 318 5.14 12.68 23.15
C GLU A 318 6.61 12.27 23.32
N ASN A 319 6.86 11.13 23.98
CA ASN A 319 8.22 10.61 24.20
C ASN A 319 8.91 10.27 22.87
N SER A 320 8.18 9.71 21.90
CA SER A 320 8.70 9.42 20.56
C SER A 320 9.15 10.70 19.85
N LEU A 321 8.34 11.77 19.89
CA LEU A 321 8.72 13.07 19.33
C LEU A 321 9.97 13.63 19.97
N LYS A 322 10.05 13.62 21.30
CA LYS A 322 11.25 14.11 22.05
C LYS A 322 12.49 13.28 21.73
N TYR A 323 12.36 11.97 21.64
CA TYR A 323 13.45 11.07 21.29
C TYR A 323 13.94 11.26 19.86
N GLU A 324 13.01 11.42 18.89
CA GLU A 324 13.37 11.58 17.49
C GLU A 324 13.94 12.96 17.15
N MET A 325 13.55 14.00 17.90
CA MET A 325 13.91 15.40 17.65
C MET A 325 14.57 16.07 18.86
N PRO A 326 15.64 15.52 19.44
CA PRO A 326 16.23 16.07 20.68
C PRO A 326 16.65 17.52 20.56
N ALA A 327 17.22 17.94 19.42
CA ALA A 327 17.63 19.32 19.18
C ALA A 327 16.47 20.32 19.05
N ILE A 328 15.23 19.86 18.90
CA ILE A 328 14.02 20.69 18.89
C ILE A 328 13.53 20.92 20.34
N PHE A 329 13.55 19.90 21.17
CA PHE A 329 13.02 19.94 22.54
C PHE A 329 14.07 20.38 23.58
N GLU A 330 15.35 20.25 23.28
CA GLU A 330 16.48 20.68 24.11
C GLU A 330 17.35 21.69 23.36
N PRO A 331 16.82 22.91 23.08
CA PRO A 331 17.57 23.90 22.31
C PRO A 331 18.78 24.42 23.11
N ILE A 332 19.95 24.37 22.48
CA ILE A 332 21.18 24.90 23.05
C ILE A 332 21.27 26.40 22.71
N GLU A 333 21.21 27.28 23.70
CA GLU A 333 21.66 28.68 23.72
C GLU A 333 20.97 29.75 22.86
N TYR A 334 19.92 29.44 22.06
CA TYR A 334 19.26 30.45 21.23
C TYR A 334 17.74 30.47 21.46
N GLU A 335 17.12 31.66 21.36
CA GLU A 335 15.66 31.79 21.32
C GLU A 335 15.12 30.96 20.15
N THR A 336 14.25 30.03 20.49
CA THR A 336 13.60 29.19 19.47
C THR A 336 12.43 29.93 18.86
N PRO A 337 12.33 30.02 17.51
CA PRO A 337 11.21 30.67 16.84
C PRO A 337 9.94 29.79 16.85
N TYR A 338 9.77 28.97 17.85
CA TYR A 338 8.60 28.11 18.05
C TYR A 338 8.41 27.80 19.53
N SER A 339 7.16 27.60 19.90
CA SER A 339 6.76 26.99 21.17
C SER A 339 5.94 25.73 20.91
N ILE A 340 6.18 24.69 21.69
CA ILE A 340 5.47 23.41 21.58
C ILE A 340 4.87 23.09 22.94
N GLU A 341 3.54 22.98 22.97
CA GLU A 341 2.76 22.60 24.15
C GLU A 341 2.08 21.25 23.90
N PHE A 342 2.15 20.35 24.87
CA PHE A 342 1.39 19.09 24.85
C PHE A 342 0.18 19.21 25.76
N LYS A 343 -1.00 18.90 25.21
CA LYS A 343 -2.24 18.79 25.98
C LYS A 343 -2.71 17.34 25.96
N LYS A 344 -2.48 16.65 27.07
CA LYS A 344 -2.90 15.27 27.23
C LYS A 344 -4.39 15.19 27.52
N VAL A 345 -5.07 14.31 26.80
CA VAL A 345 -6.49 13.97 27.00
C VAL A 345 -6.63 12.49 27.35
N SER A 346 -7.75 12.11 27.96
CA SER A 346 -7.99 10.71 28.34
C SER A 346 -8.16 9.78 27.14
N GLU A 347 -8.77 10.30 26.08
CA GLU A 347 -8.95 9.62 24.80
C GLU A 347 -9.16 10.65 23.67
N LEU A 348 -8.90 10.26 22.44
CA LEU A 348 -9.12 11.08 21.25
C LEU A 348 -10.54 10.87 20.70
N SER A 349 -11.58 11.24 21.48
CA SER A 349 -12.96 11.32 20.98
C SER A 349 -13.31 12.75 20.56
N SER A 350 -14.27 12.92 19.65
CA SER A 350 -14.65 14.23 19.11
C SER A 350 -15.06 15.22 20.19
N SER A 351 -15.83 14.78 21.20
CA SER A 351 -16.29 15.60 22.31
C SER A 351 -15.15 16.06 23.23
N ILE A 352 -14.24 15.14 23.61
CA ILE A 352 -13.11 15.46 24.50
C ILE A 352 -12.12 16.39 23.80
N VAL A 353 -11.82 16.11 22.53
CA VAL A 353 -10.94 16.98 21.74
C VAL A 353 -11.57 18.35 21.56
N TYR A 354 -12.88 18.44 21.22
CA TYR A 354 -13.58 19.71 21.13
C TYR A 354 -13.49 20.53 22.43
N LEU A 355 -13.75 19.90 23.58
CA LEU A 355 -13.63 20.57 24.89
C LEU A 355 -12.18 21.01 25.18
N ALA A 356 -11.19 20.30 24.68
CA ALA A 356 -9.80 20.66 24.84
C ALA A 356 -9.40 21.92 24.06
N ILE A 357 -10.07 22.22 22.92
CA ILE A 357 -9.67 23.29 22.00
C ILE A 357 -10.67 24.46 21.91
N LYS A 358 -11.90 24.29 22.39
CA LYS A 358 -12.99 25.28 22.22
C LYS A 358 -12.68 26.67 22.78
N ASP A 359 -11.92 26.73 23.89
CA ASP A 359 -11.60 27.97 24.61
C ASP A 359 -10.32 28.65 24.10
N ILE A 360 -9.66 28.12 23.06
CA ILE A 360 -8.48 28.73 22.46
C ILE A 360 -8.94 29.95 21.62
N GLN A 361 -8.59 31.15 22.08
CA GLN A 361 -9.04 32.39 21.44
C GLN A 361 -8.37 32.62 20.07
N ASP A 362 -7.06 32.42 19.99
CA ASP A 362 -6.26 32.72 18.80
C ASP A 362 -5.97 31.46 17.96
N LEU A 363 -6.97 30.59 17.81
CA LEU A 363 -6.84 29.37 17.03
C LEU A 363 -6.87 29.68 15.53
N SER A 364 -5.76 29.42 14.82
CA SER A 364 -5.62 29.67 13.39
C SER A 364 -5.86 28.43 12.52
N SER A 365 -5.41 27.28 12.99
CA SER A 365 -5.54 26.05 12.21
C SER A 365 -5.57 24.79 13.07
N ILE A 366 -6.23 23.75 12.56
CA ILE A 366 -6.32 22.44 13.18
C ILE A 366 -5.99 21.36 12.17
N PHE A 367 -5.07 20.47 12.53
CA PHE A 367 -4.74 19.28 11.77
C PHE A 367 -5.12 18.05 12.60
N MET A 368 -5.83 17.08 12.00
CA MET A 368 -6.33 15.91 12.71
C MET A 368 -5.91 14.61 12.04
N ASP A 369 -5.34 13.69 12.83
CA ASP A 369 -4.95 12.34 12.42
C ASP A 369 -5.37 11.32 13.47
N VAL A 370 -6.68 11.14 13.64
CA VAL A 370 -7.26 10.19 14.60
C VAL A 370 -7.82 8.97 13.85
N ASN A 371 -9.08 8.98 13.51
CA ASN A 371 -9.72 8.05 12.60
C ASN A 371 -10.79 8.77 11.79
N ASP A 372 -11.25 8.19 10.70
CA ASP A 372 -12.12 8.84 9.74
C ASP A 372 -13.42 9.37 10.38
N PHE A 373 -14.03 8.58 11.27
CA PHE A 373 -15.28 8.96 11.93
C PHE A 373 -15.09 10.17 12.86
N ILE A 374 -14.12 10.12 13.76
CA ILE A 374 -13.82 11.20 14.72
C ILE A 374 -13.39 12.47 13.97
N ASN A 375 -12.56 12.32 12.94
CA ASN A 375 -12.09 13.44 12.13
C ASN A 375 -13.26 14.17 11.46
N ILE A 376 -14.20 13.45 10.84
CA ILE A 376 -15.37 14.02 10.18
C ILE A 376 -16.34 14.65 11.19
N GLU A 377 -16.60 13.97 12.31
CA GLU A 377 -17.48 14.47 13.35
C GLU A 377 -16.96 15.78 13.95
N LEU A 378 -15.68 15.82 14.31
CA LEU A 378 -15.03 17.00 14.85
C LEU A 378 -14.98 18.14 13.82
N ALA A 379 -14.70 17.84 12.56
CA ALA A 379 -14.71 18.81 11.46
C ALA A 379 -16.09 19.45 11.29
N ASN A 380 -17.16 18.66 11.33
CA ASN A 380 -18.53 19.17 11.28
C ASN A 380 -18.86 20.10 12.45
N HIS A 381 -18.48 19.72 13.67
CA HIS A 381 -18.69 20.56 14.85
C HIS A 381 -17.94 21.89 14.75
N LEU A 382 -16.69 21.87 14.32
CA LEU A 382 -15.85 23.06 14.19
C LEU A 382 -16.39 24.01 13.09
N THR A 383 -16.86 23.47 11.98
CA THR A 383 -17.43 24.26 10.88
C THR A 383 -18.75 24.92 11.28
N GLN A 384 -19.58 24.23 12.08
CA GLN A 384 -20.85 24.78 12.59
C GLN A 384 -20.65 25.88 13.64
N SER A 385 -19.51 25.91 14.33
CA SER A 385 -19.22 26.93 15.36
C SER A 385 -18.84 28.31 14.83
N HIS A 386 -19.05 28.60 13.54
CA HIS A 386 -18.91 29.89 12.85
C HIS A 386 -17.49 30.51 12.82
N ARG A 387 -16.44 29.69 12.88
CA ARG A 387 -15.07 30.14 12.61
C ARG A 387 -14.77 29.98 11.10
N SER A 388 -15.22 30.93 10.29
CA SER A 388 -15.07 30.89 8.81
C SER A 388 -13.62 31.07 8.34
N ASP A 389 -12.76 31.55 9.19
CA ASP A 389 -11.33 31.80 8.96
C ASP A 389 -10.41 30.66 9.42
N LEU A 390 -10.96 29.65 10.12
CA LEU A 390 -10.21 28.52 10.61
C LEU A 390 -9.77 27.60 9.47
N ILE A 391 -8.46 27.39 9.36
CA ILE A 391 -7.91 26.39 8.45
C ILE A 391 -7.98 25.02 9.12
N LEU A 392 -8.74 24.13 8.49
CA LEU A 392 -8.99 22.78 8.99
C LEU A 392 -8.44 21.77 8.01
N ALA A 393 -7.69 20.76 8.50
CA ALA A 393 -7.25 19.65 7.69
C ALA A 393 -7.28 18.35 8.48
N PHE A 394 -7.72 17.25 7.85
CA PHE A 394 -7.82 15.97 8.53
C PHE A 394 -7.56 14.78 7.60
N THR A 395 -7.02 13.71 8.18
CA THR A 395 -6.77 12.48 7.45
C THR A 395 -8.05 11.76 7.12
N LEU A 396 -8.09 11.18 5.91
CA LEU A 396 -9.13 10.28 5.49
C LEU A 396 -8.50 9.03 4.89
N SER A 397 -8.86 7.87 5.42
CA SER A 397 -8.27 6.59 5.03
C SER A 397 -9.20 5.74 4.15
N SER A 398 -10.50 6.01 4.16
CA SER A 398 -11.48 5.25 3.38
C SER A 398 -11.74 5.86 2.01
N PRO A 399 -11.40 5.16 0.89
CA PRO A 399 -11.68 5.67 -0.46
C PRO A 399 -13.17 5.89 -0.72
N LEU A 400 -14.04 5.10 -0.09
CA LEU A 400 -15.50 5.21 -0.25
C LEU A 400 -16.07 6.52 0.32
N LEU A 401 -15.41 7.09 1.31
CA LEU A 401 -15.83 8.37 1.90
C LEU A 401 -15.50 9.56 0.99
N TYR A 402 -14.57 9.42 0.04
CA TYR A 402 -14.31 10.45 -0.98
C TYR A 402 -15.48 10.63 -1.94
N ASP A 403 -16.19 9.55 -2.26
CA ASP A 403 -17.32 9.57 -3.19
C ASP A 403 -18.62 10.12 -2.52
N ILE A 404 -18.67 10.07 -1.20
CA ILE A 404 -19.76 10.66 -0.42
C ILE A 404 -19.52 12.18 -0.38
N ASN A 405 -20.13 12.89 -1.28
CA ASN A 405 -20.25 14.34 -1.48
C ASN A 405 -19.83 15.22 -0.26
N ILE A 406 -18.56 15.13 0.14
CA ILE A 406 -17.94 16.01 1.14
C ILE A 406 -17.46 17.29 0.41
N SER A 407 -18.32 17.83 -0.46
CA SER A 407 -18.02 18.99 -1.29
C SER A 407 -17.56 20.19 -0.47
N ASN A 408 -18.00 20.28 0.78
CA ASN A 408 -17.63 21.36 1.72
C ASN A 408 -16.22 21.23 2.28
N PHE A 409 -15.55 20.06 2.13
CA PHE A 409 -14.26 19.76 2.74
C PHE A 409 -13.16 19.40 1.75
N LYS A 410 -13.30 19.71 0.47
CA LYS A 410 -12.35 19.25 -0.58
C LYS A 410 -10.89 19.60 -0.28
N ASN A 411 -10.61 20.80 0.20
CA ASN A 411 -9.24 21.25 0.53
C ASN A 411 -8.78 20.82 1.93
N ASN A 412 -9.70 20.28 2.73
CA ASN A 412 -9.45 19.90 4.11
C ASN A 412 -9.05 18.43 4.24
N LEU A 413 -9.20 17.64 3.17
CA LEU A 413 -8.97 16.20 3.20
C LEU A 413 -7.52 15.86 2.90
N ILE A 414 -6.86 15.22 3.85
CA ILE A 414 -5.55 14.61 3.68
C ILE A 414 -5.74 13.14 3.29
N ASP A 415 -5.62 12.84 2.00
CA ASP A 415 -5.64 11.46 1.53
C ASP A 415 -4.38 10.73 2.01
N VAL A 416 -4.55 9.74 2.87
CA VAL A 416 -3.42 8.99 3.46
C VAL A 416 -2.78 8.03 2.46
N TYR A 417 -3.43 7.78 1.32
CA TYR A 417 -2.96 6.82 0.31
C TYR A 417 -3.02 7.36 -1.12
N PRO A 418 -2.63 8.63 -1.39
CA PRO A 418 -2.75 9.15 -2.74
C PRO A 418 -1.74 8.48 -3.69
N LEU A 419 -2.16 8.24 -4.92
CA LEU A 419 -1.28 7.74 -5.99
C LEU A 419 -0.04 8.63 -6.17
N SER A 420 -0.20 9.94 -5.99
CA SER A 420 0.87 10.93 -6.07
C SER A 420 2.04 10.68 -5.08
N VAL A 421 1.80 9.95 -3.99
CA VAL A 421 2.87 9.56 -3.04
C VAL A 421 3.84 8.56 -3.64
N HIS A 422 3.36 7.75 -4.57
CA HIS A 422 4.14 6.65 -5.16
C HIS A 422 4.51 6.90 -6.62
N TYR A 423 3.94 7.93 -7.25
CA TYR A 423 4.01 8.08 -8.70
C TYR A 423 4.13 9.53 -9.16
N ASN A 424 5.34 9.95 -9.55
CA ASN A 424 5.59 11.18 -10.33
C ASN A 424 4.80 12.42 -9.90
N SER A 425 4.71 12.69 -8.59
CA SER A 425 4.06 13.91 -8.12
C SER A 425 4.76 15.16 -8.64
N ASN A 426 4.06 16.27 -8.71
CA ASN A 426 4.64 17.55 -9.13
C ASN A 426 5.75 17.99 -8.16
N LEU A 427 5.57 17.73 -6.87
CA LEU A 427 6.58 17.98 -5.85
C LEU A 427 7.85 17.12 -6.09
N GLU A 428 7.69 15.82 -6.37
CA GLU A 428 8.81 14.91 -6.65
C GLU A 428 9.60 15.36 -7.88
N LYS A 429 8.91 15.72 -8.96
CA LYS A 429 9.55 16.25 -10.18
C LYS A 429 10.38 17.49 -9.88
N ARG A 430 9.81 18.42 -9.11
CA ARG A 430 10.51 19.64 -8.72
C ARG A 430 11.71 19.34 -7.82
N ALA A 431 11.56 18.44 -6.85
CA ALA A 431 12.66 18.00 -5.98
C ALA A 431 13.80 17.34 -6.76
N LEU A 432 13.47 16.51 -7.76
CA LEU A 432 14.45 15.88 -8.64
C LEU A 432 15.22 16.92 -9.48
N GLU A 433 14.53 17.92 -10.03
CA GLU A 433 15.16 19.02 -10.76
C GLU A 433 16.15 19.81 -9.89
N LEU A 434 15.75 20.12 -8.65
CA LEU A 434 16.62 20.80 -7.70
C LEU A 434 17.83 19.92 -7.34
N HIS A 435 17.59 18.64 -7.08
CA HIS A 435 18.67 17.71 -6.72
C HIS A 435 19.72 17.57 -7.82
N LYS A 436 19.30 17.55 -9.09
CA LYS A 436 20.20 17.49 -10.26
C LYS A 436 21.21 18.65 -10.31
N LYS A 437 20.82 19.84 -9.85
CA LYS A 437 21.67 21.01 -9.84
C LYS A 437 22.86 20.90 -8.87
N TYR A 438 22.76 20.07 -7.83
CA TYR A 438 23.80 19.90 -6.82
C TYR A 438 24.81 18.79 -7.13
N GLN A 439 24.67 18.08 -8.26
CA GLN A 439 25.53 16.95 -8.60
C GLN A 439 26.15 17.09 -9.99
N ASP A 440 27.48 17.05 -10.08
CA ASP A 440 28.22 17.06 -11.36
C ASP A 440 27.93 15.83 -12.22
N LYS A 441 27.73 14.68 -11.57
CA LYS A 441 27.30 13.41 -12.19
C LYS A 441 26.07 12.90 -11.48
N PHE A 442 24.91 13.16 -12.06
CA PHE A 442 23.63 12.73 -11.51
C PHE A 442 23.33 11.29 -11.88
N ILE A 443 23.03 10.47 -10.86
CA ILE A 443 22.47 9.12 -10.98
C ILE A 443 21.11 9.13 -10.30
N GLU A 444 20.03 8.91 -11.04
CA GLU A 444 18.65 9.00 -10.53
C GLU A 444 18.40 8.04 -9.36
N GLN A 445 19.03 6.86 -9.40
CA GLN A 445 18.93 5.88 -8.31
C GLN A 445 19.45 6.42 -6.97
N THR A 446 20.47 7.26 -6.95
CA THR A 446 21.01 7.83 -5.71
C THR A 446 20.04 8.80 -5.05
N PHE A 447 19.12 9.38 -5.81
CA PHE A 447 18.05 10.20 -5.27
C PHE A 447 16.98 9.34 -4.59
N TYR A 448 16.51 8.28 -5.25
CA TYR A 448 15.39 7.47 -4.77
C TYR A 448 15.76 6.45 -3.68
N ASN A 449 16.97 5.98 -3.63
CA ASN A 449 17.44 5.01 -2.65
C ASN A 449 18.15 5.62 -1.44
N ASN A 450 18.12 6.94 -1.30
CA ASN A 450 18.66 7.68 -0.18
C ASN A 450 17.60 8.63 0.38
N GLN A 451 17.02 8.25 1.52
CA GLN A 451 15.95 9.03 2.14
C GLN A 451 16.36 10.45 2.51
N TYR A 452 17.61 10.63 2.96
CA TYR A 452 18.13 11.96 3.26
C TYR A 452 18.12 12.86 2.00
N ASN A 453 18.68 12.39 0.89
CA ASN A 453 18.71 13.15 -0.36
C ASN A 453 17.30 13.42 -0.89
N TYR A 454 16.45 12.39 -0.89
CA TYR A 454 15.08 12.47 -1.38
C TYR A 454 14.27 13.49 -0.60
N PHE A 455 14.16 13.32 0.72
CA PHE A 455 13.30 14.19 1.54
C PHE A 455 13.90 15.57 1.79
N SER A 456 15.23 15.73 1.79
CA SER A 456 15.86 17.04 1.83
C SER A 456 15.52 17.86 0.57
N SER A 457 15.57 17.24 -0.60
CA SER A 457 15.18 17.89 -1.86
C SER A 457 13.68 18.14 -1.95
N MET A 458 12.84 17.22 -1.42
CA MET A 458 11.39 17.42 -1.31
C MET A 458 11.06 18.58 -0.38
N SER A 459 11.73 18.69 0.77
CA SER A 459 11.52 19.79 1.72
C SER A 459 11.94 21.13 1.12
N ARG A 460 13.04 21.16 0.33
CA ARG A 460 13.47 22.35 -0.41
C ARG A 460 12.43 22.76 -1.46
N ALA A 461 11.96 21.83 -2.28
CA ALA A 461 10.96 22.09 -3.31
C ALA A 461 9.64 22.60 -2.73
N LEU A 462 9.24 22.07 -1.57
CA LEU A 462 8.07 22.54 -0.84
C LEU A 462 8.32 23.93 -0.27
N GLY A 463 9.47 24.16 0.36
CA GLY A 463 9.87 25.46 0.89
C GLY A 463 9.86 26.56 -0.16
N ASP A 464 10.42 26.32 -1.33
CA ASP A 464 10.42 27.26 -2.47
C ASP A 464 9.00 27.73 -2.84
N LYS A 465 8.00 26.84 -2.71
CA LYS A 465 6.61 27.18 -3.03
C LYS A 465 5.97 28.14 -2.01
N TYR A 466 6.38 28.02 -0.72
CA TYR A 466 5.90 28.88 0.37
C TYR A 466 6.73 30.16 0.52
N MET A 467 7.90 30.21 -0.08
CA MET A 467 8.73 31.40 -0.07
C MET A 467 8.07 32.50 -0.90
N ILE A 468 7.40 33.46 -0.24
CA ILE A 468 6.68 34.53 -0.91
C ILE A 468 7.66 35.56 -1.44
N GLY A 469 7.64 35.68 -2.75
CA GLY A 469 8.37 36.54 -3.60
C GLY A 469 9.01 37.77 -2.98
N HIS A 470 10.29 37.88 -3.07
CA HIS A 470 10.97 39.10 -3.45
C HIS A 470 12.24 38.66 -4.12
N VAL A 471 12.05 38.18 -5.32
CA VAL A 471 13.16 38.04 -6.26
C VAL A 471 13.30 39.43 -6.88
N TYR A 472 14.32 40.17 -6.49
CA TYR A 472 14.74 41.31 -7.26
C TYR A 472 15.36 40.78 -8.56
N ILE A 473 14.76 41.16 -9.67
CA ILE A 473 15.34 40.90 -11.00
C ILE A 473 16.30 42.05 -11.26
N ASP A 474 17.58 41.77 -11.17
CA ASP A 474 18.61 42.64 -11.74
C ASP A 474 19.26 41.88 -12.90
N ASN A 475 19.14 42.42 -14.11
CA ASN A 475 19.78 41.93 -15.34
C ASN A 475 19.64 40.42 -15.59
N ASP A 476 18.40 39.87 -15.62
CA ASP A 476 18.08 38.46 -15.87
C ASP A 476 18.52 37.47 -14.79
N HIS A 477 19.07 37.89 -13.67
CA HIS A 477 19.40 37.04 -12.53
C HIS A 477 18.49 37.31 -11.33
N LYS A 478 17.87 36.25 -10.82
CA LYS A 478 17.13 36.30 -9.57
C LYS A 478 18.08 36.31 -8.39
N ILE A 479 18.28 37.47 -7.75
CA ILE A 479 19.06 37.58 -6.52
C ILE A 479 18.10 37.46 -5.33
N PRO A 480 18.20 36.41 -4.49
CA PRO A 480 17.41 36.34 -3.27
C PRO A 480 17.80 37.48 -2.34
N ASN A 481 16.78 38.05 -1.67
CA ASN A 481 17.02 38.96 -0.56
C ASN A 481 17.81 38.22 0.55
N THR A 482 18.72 38.90 1.25
CA THR A 482 19.48 38.34 2.39
C THR A 482 18.54 37.69 3.41
N GLN A 483 17.36 38.24 3.65
CA GLN A 483 16.35 37.65 4.53
C GLN A 483 15.86 36.29 4.02
N ASN A 484 15.72 36.11 2.71
CA ASN A 484 15.31 34.80 2.15
C ASN A 484 16.41 33.75 2.34
N LEU A 485 17.70 34.13 2.31
CA LEU A 485 18.80 33.23 2.60
C LEU A 485 18.81 32.81 4.08
N ILE A 486 18.61 33.77 4.96
CA ILE A 486 18.48 33.51 6.42
C ILE A 486 17.30 32.54 6.67
N ASN A 487 16.15 32.84 6.08
CA ASN A 487 14.95 32.03 6.23
C ASN A 487 15.16 30.60 5.71
N GLU A 488 15.81 30.45 4.55
CA GLU A 488 16.10 29.12 4.00
C GLU A 488 17.10 28.35 4.85
N HIS A 489 18.14 29.01 5.36
CA HIS A 489 19.08 28.37 6.27
C HIS A 489 18.38 27.92 7.57
N ASN A 490 17.52 28.77 8.13
CA ASN A 490 16.74 28.42 9.32
C ASN A 490 15.79 27.24 9.01
N ARG A 491 15.07 27.30 7.90
CA ARG A 491 14.21 26.19 7.45
C ARG A 491 14.99 24.88 7.34
N TRP A 492 16.13 24.91 6.65
CA TRP A 492 16.99 23.74 6.48
C TRP A 492 17.54 23.23 7.82
N SER A 493 17.96 24.12 8.71
CA SER A 493 18.46 23.76 10.02
C SER A 493 17.39 23.10 10.89
N ILE A 494 16.18 23.67 10.95
CA ILE A 494 15.07 23.08 11.70
C ILE A 494 14.60 21.78 11.05
N TYR A 495 14.60 21.68 9.70
CA TYR A 495 14.35 20.42 9.01
C TYR A 495 15.34 19.34 9.47
N LEU A 496 16.64 19.59 9.48
CA LEU A 496 17.61 18.60 9.93
C LEU A 496 17.42 18.26 11.44
N LYS A 497 17.20 19.25 12.29
CA LYS A 497 16.93 19.04 13.71
C LYS A 497 15.67 18.18 13.93
N SER A 498 14.63 18.39 13.15
CA SER A 498 13.41 17.57 13.18
C SER A 498 13.62 16.14 12.67
N GLU A 499 14.71 15.90 11.93
CA GLU A 499 15.16 14.57 11.51
C GLU A 499 16.19 13.94 12.47
N GLY A 500 16.41 14.55 13.64
CA GLY A 500 17.29 14.04 14.69
C GLY A 500 18.76 14.36 14.47
N TRP A 501 19.09 15.35 13.61
CA TRP A 501 20.46 15.79 13.43
C TRP A 501 20.86 16.74 14.56
N LEU A 502 22.12 16.60 14.99
CA LEU A 502 22.75 17.40 16.04
C LEU A 502 23.93 18.18 15.48
N TYR A 503 24.18 19.33 16.08
CA TYR A 503 25.42 20.07 15.80
C TYR A 503 26.65 19.27 16.25
N ASN A 504 27.66 19.23 15.40
CA ASN A 504 29.00 18.77 15.75
C ASN A 504 30.00 19.41 14.78
N LYS A 505 31.24 19.67 15.24
CA LYS A 505 32.30 20.27 14.42
C LYS A 505 32.63 19.47 13.15
N GLN A 506 32.34 18.16 13.16
CA GLN A 506 32.56 17.28 12.01
C GLN A 506 31.23 16.70 11.56
N LYS A 507 31.04 16.68 10.23
CA LYS A 507 29.87 16.04 9.63
C LYS A 507 30.01 14.51 9.67
N ASP A 508 29.03 13.86 10.27
CA ASP A 508 28.93 12.41 10.33
C ASP A 508 27.48 11.99 10.02
N LYS A 509 27.25 11.42 8.85
CA LYS A 509 25.92 11.00 8.41
C LYS A 509 25.36 9.86 9.25
N TYR A 510 26.19 8.94 9.72
CA TYR A 510 25.74 7.79 10.51
C TYR A 510 25.27 8.20 11.91
N LYS A 511 25.94 9.20 12.49
CA LYS A 511 25.58 9.76 13.79
C LYS A 511 24.60 10.92 13.69
N LYS A 512 24.17 11.28 12.48
CA LYS A 512 23.36 12.47 12.19
C LYS A 512 23.97 13.75 12.78
N HIS A 513 25.27 13.95 12.57
CA HIS A 513 25.99 15.15 12.98
C HIS A 513 26.24 16.08 11.79
N HIS A 514 26.02 17.38 11.96
CA HIS A 514 26.28 18.37 10.92
C HIS A 514 26.90 19.66 11.49
N HIS A 515 27.98 20.13 10.85
CA HIS A 515 28.75 21.28 11.32
C HIS A 515 28.14 22.64 10.93
N LEU A 516 27.18 22.67 10.01
CA LEU A 516 26.49 23.90 9.60
C LEU A 516 25.16 24.11 10.35
N LEU A 517 24.85 23.34 11.39
CA LEU A 517 23.70 23.59 12.28
C LEU A 517 24.02 24.70 13.29
N ILE A 518 24.43 25.85 12.77
CA ILE A 518 24.81 27.08 13.48
C ILE A 518 23.99 28.24 12.93
N PRO A 519 23.93 29.40 13.60
CA PRO A 519 23.27 30.59 13.09
C PRO A 519 23.82 31.02 11.71
N PHE A 520 22.96 31.61 10.90
CA PHE A 520 23.32 32.05 9.55
C PHE A 520 24.53 33.02 9.55
N ASP A 521 24.59 33.91 10.55
CA ASP A 521 25.65 34.91 10.66
C ASP A 521 27.03 34.29 10.92
N ASP A 522 27.07 33.12 11.56
CA ASP A 522 28.29 32.38 11.86
C ASP A 522 28.80 31.52 10.68
N LEU A 523 28.04 31.45 9.59
CA LEU A 523 28.44 30.75 8.38
C LEU A 523 29.54 31.50 7.61
N SER A 524 30.44 30.76 6.97
CA SER A 524 31.36 31.34 6.02
C SER A 524 30.63 31.92 4.79
N GLU A 525 31.20 32.93 4.15
CA GLU A 525 30.62 33.53 2.95
C GLU A 525 30.42 32.52 1.79
N ILE A 526 31.22 31.47 1.75
CA ILE A 526 31.07 30.37 0.78
C ILE A 526 29.81 29.56 1.08
N GLU A 527 29.55 29.27 2.35
CA GLU A 527 28.36 28.51 2.76
C GLU A 527 27.09 29.33 2.58
N LYS A 528 27.09 30.62 2.95
CA LYS A 528 25.96 31.54 2.72
C LYS A 528 25.52 31.61 1.26
N ARG A 529 26.47 31.49 0.33
CA ARG A 529 26.19 31.52 -1.12
C ARG A 529 25.64 30.20 -1.68
N LYS A 530 25.78 29.09 -0.99
CA LYS A 530 25.26 27.79 -1.47
C LYS A 530 23.73 27.76 -1.59
N ASP A 531 23.06 28.55 -0.78
CA ASP A 531 21.59 28.67 -0.80
C ASP A 531 21.08 29.57 -1.95
N LEU A 532 21.99 30.19 -2.73
CA LEU A 532 21.68 30.98 -3.94
C LEU A 532 21.38 30.11 -5.17
N ASN A 533 21.82 28.84 -5.20
CA ASN A 533 21.67 27.89 -6.30
C ASN A 533 20.53 26.91 -6.04
#